data_2f5bf7f282db080f9a5789aefd8ff71c
#
_entry.id   2f5bf7f282db080f9a5789aefd8ff71c
#
_cell.length_a   1.000
_cell.length_b   1.000
_cell.length_c   1.000
_cell.angle_alpha   90.00
_cell.angle_beta   90.00
_cell.angle_gamma   90.00
#
_symmetry.space_group_name_H-M   'P 1'
#
loop_
_entity.id
_entity.type
_entity.pdbx_description
1 polymer ?
#
loop_
_entity_poly.entity_id
_entity_poly.type
_entity_poly.pdbx_seq_one_letter_code
_entity_poly.pdbx_strand_id
1 'polypeptide(L)' 'MSRRKKRQPDAELFGTVVRELREARGWTQEDLAERANMNASYLGFVERGDNVPTLTIIIQIAEGLRVGPEELLREVMKRR' A
#
# COMPACT_ATOMS: atom_id res chain seq x y z
N MET A 1 -16.11 24.93 12.16
CA MET A 1 -16.17 23.53 12.37
C MET A 1 -15.07 22.78 11.66
N SER A 2 -14.42 21.95 12.36
CA SER A 2 -13.31 21.20 11.83
C SER A 2 -13.79 20.05 10.97
N ARG A 3 -13.15 19.87 9.83
CA ARG A 3 -13.45 18.75 8.98
C ARG A 3 -12.35 17.76 9.10
N ARG A 4 -12.56 16.78 9.87
CA ARG A 4 -11.60 15.73 9.97
C ARG A 4 -11.82 14.75 8.87
N LYS A 5 -10.78 14.51 8.11
CA LYS A 5 -10.88 13.53 7.07
C LYS A 5 -11.12 12.17 7.68
N LYS A 6 -12.15 11.51 7.21
CA LYS A 6 -12.47 10.20 7.72
C LYS A 6 -11.51 9.18 7.17
N ARG A 7 -10.94 8.38 8.05
CA ARG A 7 -10.05 7.31 7.59
C ARG A 7 -10.87 6.23 6.90
N GLN A 8 -10.23 5.58 5.93
CA GLN A 8 -10.85 4.51 5.18
C GLN A 8 -10.27 3.20 5.66
N PRO A 9 -11.06 2.36 6.36
CA PRO A 9 -10.51 1.12 6.91
C PRO A 9 -9.85 0.23 5.87
N ASP A 10 -10.42 0.16 4.67
CA ASP A 10 -9.83 -0.68 3.63
C ASP A 10 -8.48 -0.13 3.17
N ALA A 11 -8.33 1.19 3.10
CA ALA A 11 -7.06 1.79 2.74
C ALA A 11 -6.01 1.54 3.81
N GLU A 12 -6.43 1.58 5.08
CA GLU A 12 -5.51 1.28 6.18
C GLU A 12 -5.05 -0.17 6.14
N LEU A 13 -5.98 -1.08 5.88
CA LEU A 13 -5.61 -2.50 5.76
C LEU A 13 -4.68 -2.71 4.59
N PHE A 14 -4.98 -2.09 3.45
CA PHE A 14 -4.12 -2.20 2.28
C PHE A 14 -2.71 -1.72 2.62
N GLY A 15 -2.60 -0.57 3.26
CA GLY A 15 -1.31 -0.02 3.64
C GLY A 15 -0.53 -0.93 4.57
N THR A 16 -1.23 -1.55 5.53
CA THR A 16 -0.60 -2.48 6.46
C THR A 16 -0.08 -3.71 5.73
N VAL A 17 -0.87 -4.25 4.82
CA VAL A 17 -0.46 -5.43 4.05
C VAL A 17 0.77 -5.10 3.21
N VAL A 18 0.77 -3.94 2.54
CA VAL A 18 1.91 -3.52 1.73
C VAL A 18 3.17 -3.41 2.59
N ARG A 19 3.05 -2.75 3.75
CA ARG A 19 4.20 -2.59 4.63
C ARG A 19 4.73 -3.94 5.11
N GLU A 20 3.84 -4.85 5.49
CA GLU A 20 4.28 -6.15 5.98
C GLU A 20 4.99 -6.94 4.90
N LEU A 21 4.46 -6.92 3.68
CA LEU A 21 5.11 -7.63 2.58
C LEU A 21 6.45 -7.00 2.23
N ARG A 22 6.53 -5.67 2.31
CA ARG A 22 7.79 -4.96 2.08
C ARG A 22 8.83 -5.35 3.14
N GLU A 23 8.42 -5.29 4.40
CA GLU A 23 9.34 -5.59 5.52
C GLU A 23 9.78 -7.05 5.51
N ALA A 24 8.90 -7.93 5.09
CA ALA A 24 9.25 -9.35 4.99
C ALA A 24 10.36 -9.59 3.96
N ARG A 25 10.51 -8.67 3.01
CA ARG A 25 11.57 -8.75 2.01
C ARG A 25 12.84 -8.01 2.45
N GLY A 26 12.80 -7.36 3.62
CA GLY A 26 13.93 -6.60 4.10
C GLY A 26 14.12 -5.29 3.37
N TRP A 27 13.07 -4.74 2.77
CA TRP A 27 13.14 -3.54 1.94
C TRP A 27 12.71 -2.31 2.73
N THR A 28 13.38 -1.19 2.42
CA THR A 28 12.92 0.13 2.89
C THR A 28 11.78 0.62 2.00
N GLN A 29 11.15 1.72 2.40
CA GLN A 29 10.15 2.34 1.54
C GLN A 29 10.76 2.78 0.21
N GLU A 30 11.98 3.29 0.25
CA GLU A 30 12.68 3.69 -0.97
C GLU A 30 12.89 2.49 -1.88
N ASP A 31 13.25 1.33 -1.32
CA ASP A 31 13.46 0.13 -2.11
C ASP A 31 12.19 -0.28 -2.85
N LEU A 32 11.07 -0.31 -2.15
CA LEU A 32 9.82 -0.69 -2.80
C LEU A 32 9.37 0.38 -3.80
N ALA A 33 9.51 1.65 -3.42
CA ALA A 33 9.09 2.74 -4.31
C ALA A 33 9.83 2.66 -5.64
N GLU A 34 11.12 2.37 -5.60
CA GLU A 34 11.90 2.21 -6.82
C GLU A 34 11.38 1.06 -7.65
N ARG A 35 11.12 -0.08 -7.02
CA ARG A 35 10.61 -1.25 -7.73
C ARG A 35 9.20 -1.05 -8.27
N ALA A 36 8.42 -0.22 -7.60
CA ALA A 36 7.05 0.06 -8.00
C ALA A 36 6.96 1.29 -8.90
N ASN A 37 8.11 1.91 -9.20
CA ASN A 37 8.18 3.08 -10.05
C ASN A 37 7.33 4.22 -9.52
N MET A 38 7.52 4.54 -8.23
CA MET A 38 6.76 5.61 -7.60
C MET A 38 7.62 6.32 -6.57
N ASN A 39 7.09 7.41 -6.06
CA ASN A 39 7.75 8.24 -5.07
C ASN A 39 7.63 7.59 -3.69
N ALA A 40 8.74 7.57 -2.95
CA ALA A 40 8.74 6.95 -1.62
C ALA A 40 7.85 7.67 -0.64
N SER A 41 7.74 9.00 -0.74
CA SER A 41 6.84 9.75 0.14
C SER A 41 5.40 9.35 -0.08
N TYR A 42 5.01 9.17 -1.35
CA TYR A 42 3.66 8.73 -1.66
C TYR A 42 3.41 7.31 -1.14
N LEU A 43 4.40 6.43 -1.29
CA LEU A 43 4.27 5.08 -0.76
C LEU A 43 4.05 5.13 0.75
N GLY A 44 4.74 6.04 1.44
CA GLY A 44 4.55 6.22 2.88
C GLY A 44 3.12 6.60 3.22
N PHE A 45 2.51 7.51 2.44
CA PHE A 45 1.10 7.87 2.64
C PHE A 45 0.19 6.65 2.47
N VAL A 46 0.47 5.83 1.46
CA VAL A 46 -0.33 4.63 1.21
C VAL A 46 -0.19 3.65 2.38
N GLU A 47 1.03 3.44 2.85
CA GLU A 47 1.27 2.48 3.94
C GLU A 47 0.58 2.92 5.24
N ARG A 48 0.48 4.22 5.47
CA ARG A 48 -0.20 4.72 6.67
C ARG A 48 -1.72 4.76 6.51
N GLY A 49 -2.22 4.52 5.30
CA GLY A 49 -3.66 4.60 5.05
C GLY A 49 -4.16 6.02 4.90
N ASP A 50 -3.25 6.97 4.66
CA ASP A 50 -3.61 8.38 4.52
C ASP A 50 -4.24 8.68 3.16
N ASN A 51 -3.98 7.83 2.18
CA ASN A 51 -4.55 7.95 0.84
C ASN A 51 -5.21 6.65 0.44
N VAL A 52 -6.33 6.78 -0.29
CA VAL A 52 -6.95 5.62 -0.92
C VAL A 52 -6.25 5.45 -2.26
N PRO A 53 -5.53 4.35 -2.47
CA PRO A 53 -4.78 4.19 -3.71
C PRO A 53 -5.70 3.97 -4.90
N THR A 54 -5.29 4.49 -6.05
CA THR A 54 -6.01 4.22 -7.28
C THR A 54 -5.71 2.79 -7.73
N LEU A 55 -6.50 2.32 -8.67
CA LEU A 55 -6.27 0.99 -9.24
C LEU A 55 -4.85 0.88 -9.80
N THR A 56 -4.41 1.91 -10.52
CA THR A 56 -3.07 1.90 -11.10
C THR A 56 -2.00 1.78 -10.02
N ILE A 57 -2.15 2.50 -8.92
CA ILE A 57 -1.19 2.43 -7.82
C ILE A 57 -1.17 1.04 -7.20
N ILE A 58 -2.34 0.42 -7.04
CA ILE A 58 -2.41 -0.94 -6.51
C ILE A 58 -1.62 -1.89 -7.42
N ILE A 59 -1.81 -1.76 -8.72
CA ILE A 59 -1.11 -2.60 -9.69
C ILE A 59 0.40 -2.37 -9.63
N GLN A 60 0.82 -1.10 -9.57
CA GLN A 60 2.25 -0.77 -9.50
C GLN A 60 2.90 -1.35 -8.25
N ILE A 61 2.22 -1.24 -7.11
CA ILE A 61 2.76 -1.78 -5.85
C ILE A 61 2.87 -3.29 -5.94
N ALA A 62 1.85 -3.94 -6.48
CA ALA A 62 1.87 -5.40 -6.63
C ALA A 62 3.04 -5.83 -7.52
N GLU A 63 3.25 -5.10 -8.61
CA GLU A 63 4.37 -5.37 -9.51
C GLU A 63 5.70 -5.21 -8.79
N GLY A 64 5.83 -4.14 -8.00
CA GLY A 64 7.05 -3.91 -7.25
C GLY A 64 7.32 -4.99 -6.21
N LEU A 65 6.26 -5.51 -5.61
CA LEU A 65 6.35 -6.59 -4.63
C LEU A 65 6.49 -7.96 -5.29
N ARG A 66 6.28 -8.03 -6.60
CA ARG A 66 6.31 -9.26 -7.38
C ARG A 66 5.22 -10.24 -6.94
N VAL A 67 4.05 -9.70 -6.69
CA VAL A 67 2.86 -10.50 -6.41
C VAL A 67 1.77 -10.08 -7.37
N GLY A 68 0.79 -10.94 -7.59
CA GLY A 68 -0.36 -10.55 -8.38
C GLY A 68 -1.21 -9.55 -7.61
N PRO A 69 -1.79 -8.55 -8.29
CA PRO A 69 -2.70 -7.62 -7.60
C PRO A 69 -3.84 -8.34 -6.89
N GLU A 70 -4.30 -9.44 -7.47
CA GLU A 70 -5.38 -10.23 -6.85
C GLU A 70 -4.90 -10.86 -5.54
N GLU A 71 -3.63 -11.24 -5.44
CA GLU A 71 -3.09 -11.78 -4.20
C GLU A 71 -3.03 -10.71 -3.12
N LEU A 72 -2.62 -9.51 -3.51
CA LEU A 72 -2.53 -8.40 -2.60
C LEU A 72 -3.91 -8.08 -2.02
N LEU A 73 -4.92 -8.02 -2.88
CA LEU A 73 -6.27 -7.74 -2.43
C LEU A 73 -6.86 -8.88 -1.62
N ARG A 74 -6.49 -10.10 -1.91
CA ARG A 74 -6.94 -11.24 -1.12
C ARG A 74 -6.46 -11.13 0.31
N GLU A 75 -5.21 -10.69 0.51
CA GLU A 75 -4.70 -10.49 1.87
C GLU A 75 -5.49 -9.43 2.61
N VAL A 76 -5.85 -8.35 1.93
CA VAL A 76 -6.69 -7.31 2.52
C VAL A 76 -8.03 -7.91 2.95
N MET A 77 -8.64 -8.67 2.05
CA MET A 77 -9.96 -9.24 2.32
C MET A 77 -9.95 -10.22 3.49
N LYS A 78 -8.85 -10.94 3.67
CA LYS A 78 -8.74 -11.86 4.79
C LYS A 78 -8.78 -11.14 6.13
N ARG A 79 -8.41 -9.87 6.16
CA ARG A 79 -8.28 -9.10 7.40
C ARG A 79 -9.46 -8.18 7.66
N ARG A 80 -10.42 -8.15 6.79
CA ARG A 80 -11.60 -7.28 6.96
C ARG A 80 -12.55 -7.73 8.07
#